data_710b66e40c0796d11b1f8773891c9b3f
#
_entry.id   710b66e40c0796d11b1f8773891c9b3f
#
_cell.length_a   1.000
_cell.length_b   1.000
_cell.length_c   1.000
_cell.angle_alpha   90.00
_cell.angle_beta   90.00
_cell.angle_gamma   90.00
#
_symmetry.space_group_name_H-M   'P 1'
#
loop_
_entity.id
_entity.type
_entity.pdbx_description
1 polymer ?
#
loop_
_entity_poly.entity_id
_entity_poly.type
_entity_poly.pdbx_seq_one_letter_code
_entity_poly.pdbx_strand_id
1 'polypeptide(L)'
;MKKIIACIGTFFALVTLSTQAKNPYLLQTADRSAMEHWVDSVFETLSPKERIAQLLVITVRNSDTPQNRKTLQRLIQEQKIGGLLFDSGTAKDQANLTNYCQSLSKVPLMITLDGEWGLAMRLSDTPRFPVNMMLGAVQNDSLLYEYGRAVGKQCRRMGIHVNFAPVLDINSNPRNPVIGKRSFGESLKNVSSKAIAYAKGLESVGVMAVAKHFPGHGDTSEDSHKTLPLVPHSKERLMSTEIPPFKAYIDSGLSGIMVGHLNIPAWDATNTPSSLSPIITRELLCDSLNFEGLIFTDALKMKGASKFGNTALRAILAGNDIALNPSKPEEQLNSILSAIEQGKITQQAIDEKCKKVLRYKYVFGLANYTPIKTKNLIEDLNAPEYDALNRKLNSEAMTLL
;
A
#
# COMPACT_ATOMS: atom_id res chain seq x y z
N MET A 1 32.44 -57.24 -38.77
CA MET A 1 32.50 -56.59 -37.44
C MET A 1 31.79 -55.26 -37.55
N LYS A 2 30.52 -55.23 -37.10
CA LYS A 2 29.68 -53.99 -37.06
C LYS A 2 29.78 -53.38 -35.68
N LYS A 3 30.29 -52.15 -35.58
CA LYS A 3 30.31 -51.37 -34.32
C LYS A 3 28.96 -50.68 -34.16
N ILE A 4 28.24 -51.01 -33.07
CA ILE A 4 27.06 -50.33 -32.63
C ILE A 4 27.51 -49.18 -31.72
N ILE A 5 27.21 -47.93 -32.14
CA ILE A 5 27.39 -46.74 -31.32
C ILE A 5 26.05 -46.50 -30.60
N ALA A 6 26.03 -46.68 -29.28
CA ALA A 6 24.91 -46.33 -28.44
C ALA A 6 24.99 -44.86 -28.08
N CYS A 7 24.06 -44.04 -28.59
CA CYS A 7 23.84 -42.65 -28.09
C CYS A 7 23.05 -42.69 -26.81
N ILE A 8 23.67 -42.35 -25.70
CA ILE A 8 22.99 -42.10 -24.42
C ILE A 8 22.51 -40.65 -24.47
N GLY A 9 21.21 -40.46 -24.72
CA GLY A 9 20.56 -39.19 -24.62
C GLY A 9 20.23 -38.88 -23.15
N THR A 10 20.96 -37.92 -22.57
CA THR A 10 20.65 -37.40 -21.21
C THR A 10 19.47 -36.46 -21.30
N PHE A 11 18.30 -36.93 -20.86
CA PHE A 11 17.12 -36.08 -20.68
C PHE A 11 17.31 -35.20 -19.44
N PHE A 12 17.63 -33.93 -19.62
CA PHE A 12 17.51 -32.94 -18.57
C PHE A 12 16.00 -32.62 -18.39
N ALA A 13 15.39 -33.19 -17.37
CA ALA A 13 14.06 -32.75 -16.93
C ALA A 13 14.21 -31.36 -16.28
N LEU A 14 13.83 -30.31 -17.00
CA LEU A 14 13.59 -28.99 -16.37
C LEU A 14 12.41 -29.14 -15.42
N VAL A 15 12.70 -29.30 -14.14
CA VAL A 15 11.69 -29.12 -13.08
C VAL A 15 11.43 -27.62 -12.99
N THR A 16 10.42 -27.15 -13.71
CA THR A 16 9.84 -25.83 -13.48
C THR A 16 9.13 -25.90 -12.12
N LEU A 17 9.79 -25.47 -11.07
CA LEU A 17 9.13 -25.14 -9.80
C LEU A 17 8.19 -23.95 -10.10
N SER A 18 6.96 -24.24 -10.46
CA SER A 18 5.91 -23.22 -10.40
C SER A 18 5.71 -22.89 -8.93
N THR A 19 6.28 -21.79 -8.47
CA THR A 19 5.94 -21.20 -7.18
C THR A 19 4.48 -20.74 -7.30
N GLN A 20 3.56 -21.55 -6.77
CA GLN A 20 2.16 -21.19 -6.69
C GLN A 20 2.07 -19.85 -5.93
N ALA A 21 1.43 -18.84 -6.54
CA ALA A 21 1.20 -17.56 -5.90
C ALA A 21 0.53 -17.79 -4.53
N LYS A 22 1.08 -17.18 -3.49
CA LYS A 22 0.50 -17.30 -2.15
C LYS A 22 -0.65 -16.32 -2.05
N ASN A 23 -1.86 -16.81 -1.80
CA ASN A 23 -2.98 -15.96 -1.46
C ASN A 23 -2.59 -14.98 -0.33
N PRO A 24 -2.91 -13.69 -0.45
CA PRO A 24 -2.60 -12.69 0.57
C PRO A 24 -3.14 -13.09 1.95
N TYR A 25 -2.31 -12.94 2.99
CA TYR A 25 -2.60 -13.39 4.35
C TYR A 25 -3.97 -12.91 4.87
N LEU A 26 -4.28 -11.63 4.68
CA LEU A 26 -5.55 -11.07 5.17
C LEU A 26 -6.78 -11.75 4.54
N LEU A 27 -6.72 -12.10 3.26
CA LEU A 27 -7.83 -12.79 2.60
C LEU A 27 -8.01 -14.23 3.09
N GLN A 28 -6.94 -14.85 3.60
CA GLN A 28 -7.00 -16.21 4.16
C GLN A 28 -7.66 -16.25 5.54
N THR A 29 -7.76 -15.10 6.25
CA THR A 29 -8.34 -15.02 7.60
C THR A 29 -9.87 -14.99 7.60
N ALA A 30 -10.51 -14.81 6.45
CA ALA A 30 -11.96 -14.68 6.31
C ALA A 30 -12.63 -15.98 5.91
N ASP A 31 -13.88 -16.19 6.37
CA ASP A 31 -14.78 -17.14 5.74
C ASP A 31 -15.04 -16.71 4.29
N ARG A 32 -14.57 -17.51 3.35
CA ARG A 32 -14.62 -17.19 1.92
C ARG A 32 -16.08 -17.11 1.42
N SER A 33 -16.96 -18.00 1.87
CA SER A 33 -18.35 -18.01 1.42
C SER A 33 -19.10 -16.78 1.90
N ALA A 34 -18.96 -16.42 3.18
CA ALA A 34 -19.56 -15.22 3.75
C ALA A 34 -19.00 -13.95 3.13
N MET A 35 -17.69 -13.91 2.85
CA MET A 35 -17.05 -12.78 2.18
C MET A 35 -17.61 -12.57 0.77
N GLU A 36 -17.63 -13.60 -0.09
CA GLU A 36 -18.13 -13.47 -1.46
C GLU A 36 -19.62 -13.12 -1.48
N HIS A 37 -20.43 -13.69 -0.59
CA HIS A 37 -21.84 -13.33 -0.46
C HIS A 37 -22.03 -11.83 -0.15
N TRP A 38 -21.27 -11.30 0.81
CA TRP A 38 -21.32 -9.87 1.13
C TRP A 38 -20.82 -9.02 -0.04
N VAL A 39 -19.73 -9.42 -0.69
CA VAL A 39 -19.16 -8.71 -1.85
C VAL A 39 -20.18 -8.61 -2.97
N ASP A 40 -20.83 -9.71 -3.34
CA ASP A 40 -21.84 -9.73 -4.41
C ASP A 40 -23.06 -8.88 -4.02
N SER A 41 -23.55 -9.03 -2.79
CA SER A 41 -24.67 -8.24 -2.27
C SER A 41 -24.41 -6.72 -2.34
N VAL A 42 -23.22 -6.25 -1.96
CA VAL A 42 -22.85 -4.83 -2.06
C VAL A 42 -22.65 -4.42 -3.53
N PHE A 43 -21.93 -5.22 -4.30
CA PHE A 43 -21.60 -4.94 -5.69
C PHE A 43 -22.83 -4.74 -6.57
N GLU A 44 -23.87 -5.54 -6.41
CA GLU A 44 -25.14 -5.44 -7.14
C GLU A 44 -25.87 -4.12 -6.87
N THR A 45 -25.66 -3.50 -5.71
CA THR A 45 -26.24 -2.18 -5.40
C THR A 45 -25.52 -1.01 -6.07
N LEU A 46 -24.34 -1.25 -6.67
CA LEU A 46 -23.48 -0.19 -7.21
C LEU A 46 -23.71 0.03 -8.70
N SER A 47 -23.94 1.28 -9.10
CA SER A 47 -23.90 1.69 -10.50
C SER A 47 -22.46 1.58 -11.06
N PRO A 48 -22.27 1.53 -12.40
CA PRO A 48 -20.93 1.54 -13.01
C PRO A 48 -20.01 2.65 -12.49
N LYS A 49 -20.53 3.87 -12.32
CA LYS A 49 -19.79 5.01 -11.75
C LYS A 49 -19.39 4.78 -10.30
N GLU A 50 -20.27 4.22 -9.48
CA GLU A 50 -19.98 3.92 -8.07
C GLU A 50 -18.94 2.81 -7.95
N ARG A 51 -18.91 1.82 -8.86
CA ARG A 51 -17.86 0.77 -8.91
C ARG A 51 -16.48 1.37 -9.19
N ILE A 52 -16.40 2.31 -10.13
CA ILE A 52 -15.16 3.05 -10.40
C ILE A 52 -14.74 3.85 -9.16
N ALA A 53 -15.68 4.52 -8.49
CA ALA A 53 -15.41 5.36 -7.33
C ALA A 53 -14.83 4.55 -6.14
N GLN A 54 -15.14 3.25 -6.02
CA GLN A 54 -14.54 2.38 -5.02
C GLN A 54 -13.02 2.20 -5.22
N LEU A 55 -12.47 2.49 -6.39
CA LEU A 55 -11.04 2.43 -6.69
C LEU A 55 -10.29 3.73 -6.33
N LEU A 56 -10.97 4.74 -5.79
CA LEU A 56 -10.38 6.02 -5.42
C LEU A 56 -10.24 6.17 -3.92
N VAL A 57 -9.02 6.51 -3.46
CA VAL A 57 -8.73 6.95 -2.10
C VAL A 57 -8.25 8.39 -2.16
N ILE A 58 -8.93 9.29 -1.43
CA ILE A 58 -8.70 10.73 -1.52
C ILE A 58 -8.08 11.24 -0.22
N THR A 59 -7.02 12.06 -0.33
CA THR A 59 -6.43 12.75 0.81
C THR A 59 -7.32 13.90 1.24
N VAL A 60 -7.62 13.93 2.54
CA VAL A 60 -8.50 14.93 3.16
C VAL A 60 -7.84 15.54 4.39
N ARG A 61 -8.22 16.77 4.70
CA ARG A 61 -7.70 17.46 5.90
C ARG A 61 -8.20 16.79 7.16
N ASN A 62 -7.31 16.62 8.12
CA ASN A 62 -7.64 16.17 9.47
C ASN A 62 -7.92 17.41 10.38
N SER A 63 -9.04 18.06 10.13
CA SER A 63 -9.48 19.23 10.87
C SER A 63 -11.02 19.28 10.85
N ASP A 64 -11.66 19.12 11.98
CA ASP A 64 -13.11 19.04 12.10
C ASP A 64 -13.75 20.44 12.04
N THR A 65 -13.89 20.98 10.83
CA THR A 65 -14.49 22.28 10.54
C THR A 65 -15.71 22.14 9.62
N PRO A 66 -16.69 23.07 9.67
CA PRO A 66 -17.84 23.04 8.79
C PRO A 66 -17.48 22.99 7.30
N GLN A 67 -16.46 23.73 6.90
CA GLN A 67 -15.98 23.75 5.50
C GLN A 67 -15.40 22.40 5.08
N ASN A 68 -14.64 21.75 5.97
CA ASN A 68 -14.09 20.42 5.67
C ASN A 68 -15.20 19.36 5.61
N ARG A 69 -16.15 19.40 6.55
CA ARG A 69 -17.34 18.52 6.52
C ARG A 69 -18.12 18.65 5.21
N LYS A 70 -18.33 19.87 4.70
CA LYS A 70 -18.97 20.08 3.39
C LYS A 70 -18.20 19.44 2.24
N THR A 71 -16.86 19.55 2.24
CA THR A 71 -16.00 18.90 1.24
C THR A 71 -16.12 17.38 1.31
N LEU A 72 -16.05 16.82 2.53
CA LEU A 72 -16.20 15.38 2.78
C LEU A 72 -17.57 14.87 2.35
N GLN A 73 -18.64 15.60 2.68
CA GLN A 73 -19.99 15.24 2.27
C GLN A 73 -20.09 15.10 0.75
N ARG A 74 -19.54 16.06 -0.03
CA ARG A 74 -19.54 15.99 -1.49
C ARG A 74 -18.78 14.76 -2.02
N LEU A 75 -17.58 14.50 -1.50
CA LEU A 75 -16.78 13.35 -1.89
C LEU A 75 -17.52 12.03 -1.64
N ILE A 76 -18.23 11.93 -0.54
CA ILE A 76 -18.88 10.69 -0.08
C ILE A 76 -20.26 10.51 -0.69
N GLN A 77 -21.14 11.54 -0.62
CA GLN A 77 -22.52 11.41 -1.05
C GLN A 77 -22.71 11.59 -2.55
N GLU A 78 -21.92 12.47 -3.20
CA GLU A 78 -22.05 12.74 -4.63
C GLU A 78 -21.09 11.88 -5.46
N GLN A 79 -19.82 11.78 -5.05
CA GLN A 79 -18.79 11.06 -5.81
C GLN A 79 -18.65 9.59 -5.39
N LYS A 80 -19.17 9.18 -4.21
CA LYS A 80 -19.18 7.79 -3.72
C LYS A 80 -17.80 7.14 -3.63
N ILE A 81 -16.75 7.92 -3.30
CA ILE A 81 -15.36 7.44 -3.23
C ILE A 81 -15.18 6.24 -2.30
N GLY A 82 -14.19 5.39 -2.60
CA GLY A 82 -13.93 4.13 -1.90
C GLY A 82 -13.21 4.27 -0.57
N GLY A 83 -12.41 5.32 -0.37
CA GLY A 83 -11.64 5.49 0.86
C GLY A 83 -11.05 6.88 1.06
N LEU A 84 -10.47 7.08 2.24
CA LEU A 84 -9.86 8.34 2.69
C LEU A 84 -8.45 8.11 3.22
N LEU A 85 -7.56 9.05 2.92
CA LEU A 85 -6.28 9.23 3.57
C LEU A 85 -6.32 10.56 4.33
N PHE A 86 -6.24 10.50 5.66
CA PHE A 86 -6.21 11.72 6.46
C PHE A 86 -4.81 12.34 6.48
N ASP A 87 -4.76 13.65 6.30
CA ASP A 87 -3.57 14.46 6.49
C ASP A 87 -3.22 14.62 7.98
N SER A 88 -2.15 15.34 8.32
CA SER A 88 -1.73 15.53 9.70
C SER A 88 -2.77 16.30 10.54
N GLY A 89 -2.90 15.95 11.82
CA GLY A 89 -3.82 16.56 12.77
C GLY A 89 -3.81 15.86 14.12
N THR A 90 -4.98 15.77 14.76
CA THR A 90 -5.16 15.07 16.05
C THR A 90 -5.94 13.76 15.87
N ALA A 91 -5.72 12.80 16.76
CA ALA A 91 -6.47 11.55 16.78
C ALA A 91 -7.98 11.80 17.04
N LYS A 92 -8.30 12.78 17.90
CA LYS A 92 -9.68 13.15 18.21
C LYS A 92 -10.43 13.67 16.97
N ASP A 93 -9.82 14.60 16.22
CA ASP A 93 -10.44 15.14 15.01
C ASP A 93 -10.62 14.06 13.95
N GLN A 94 -9.59 13.22 13.74
CA GLN A 94 -9.69 12.11 12.79
C GLN A 94 -10.79 11.12 13.17
N ALA A 95 -10.91 10.75 14.43
CA ALA A 95 -11.98 9.84 14.90
C ALA A 95 -13.38 10.42 14.66
N ASN A 96 -13.59 11.70 14.99
CA ASN A 96 -14.85 12.39 14.74
C ASN A 96 -15.18 12.46 13.24
N LEU A 97 -14.19 12.85 12.41
CA LEU A 97 -14.36 12.92 10.96
C LEU A 97 -14.58 11.55 10.34
N THR A 98 -13.87 10.51 10.81
CA THR A 98 -14.09 9.14 10.34
C THR A 98 -15.53 8.70 10.64
N ASN A 99 -16.01 8.88 11.86
CA ASN A 99 -17.39 8.54 12.22
C ASN A 99 -18.41 9.31 11.38
N TYR A 100 -18.19 10.61 11.19
CA TYR A 100 -19.03 11.44 10.32
C TYR A 100 -19.02 10.92 8.87
N CYS A 101 -17.86 10.65 8.30
CA CYS A 101 -17.74 10.16 6.92
C CYS A 101 -18.40 8.78 6.73
N GLN A 102 -18.21 7.89 7.68
CA GLN A 102 -18.81 6.54 7.63
C GLN A 102 -20.34 6.61 7.73
N SER A 103 -20.90 7.55 8.53
CA SER A 103 -22.35 7.74 8.63
C SER A 103 -23.01 8.24 7.34
N LEU A 104 -22.24 8.87 6.45
CA LEU A 104 -22.70 9.37 5.15
C LEU A 104 -22.53 8.35 4.03
N SER A 105 -21.72 7.32 4.25
CA SER A 105 -21.27 6.43 3.20
C SER A 105 -22.25 5.28 2.96
N LYS A 106 -22.60 5.05 1.68
CA LYS A 106 -23.41 3.89 1.27
C LYS A 106 -22.61 2.58 1.41
N VAL A 107 -21.35 2.60 1.01
CA VAL A 107 -20.42 1.49 1.23
C VAL A 107 -19.35 1.96 2.19
N PRO A 108 -19.10 1.28 3.32
CA PRO A 108 -18.12 1.74 4.30
C PRO A 108 -16.76 2.07 3.68
N LEU A 109 -16.18 3.21 4.09
CA LEU A 109 -14.94 3.75 3.54
C LEU A 109 -13.71 2.99 4.06
N MET A 110 -12.76 2.72 3.19
CA MET A 110 -11.41 2.31 3.56
C MET A 110 -10.68 3.52 4.13
N ILE A 111 -10.26 3.48 5.39
CA ILE A 111 -9.45 4.53 6.03
C ILE A 111 -7.99 4.11 6.00
N THR A 112 -7.15 5.00 5.47
CA THR A 112 -5.71 4.76 5.29
C THR A 112 -4.87 5.79 6.03
N LEU A 113 -3.63 5.47 6.34
CA LEU A 113 -2.68 6.35 7.02
C LEU A 113 -1.26 6.13 6.50
N ASP A 114 -0.44 7.19 6.46
CA ASP A 114 1.02 7.11 6.42
C ASP A 114 1.56 7.08 7.84
N GLY A 115 1.85 5.90 8.35
CA GLY A 115 2.34 5.68 9.71
C GLY A 115 3.65 4.88 9.73
N GLU A 116 4.70 5.36 9.03
CA GLU A 116 5.98 4.65 8.88
C GLU A 116 6.69 4.43 10.21
N TRP A 117 6.56 5.38 11.17
CA TRP A 117 7.02 5.25 12.55
C TRP A 117 5.89 5.39 13.56
N GLY A 118 4.74 4.74 13.24
CA GLY A 118 3.52 4.78 14.03
C GLY A 118 2.64 5.98 13.72
N LEU A 119 1.55 6.11 14.47
CA LEU A 119 0.52 7.12 14.22
C LEU A 119 1.06 8.56 14.36
N ALA A 120 2.06 8.77 15.20
CA ALA A 120 2.68 10.09 15.43
C ALA A 120 3.33 10.71 14.17
N MET A 121 3.48 9.97 13.09
CA MET A 121 3.83 10.57 11.79
C MET A 121 2.75 11.55 11.32
N ARG A 122 1.50 11.32 11.69
CA ARG A 122 0.33 12.13 11.28
C ARG A 122 -0.48 12.68 12.45
N LEU A 123 -0.53 11.98 13.58
CA LEU A 123 -1.37 12.33 14.72
C LEU A 123 -0.50 12.81 15.88
N SER A 124 -0.56 14.13 16.14
CA SER A 124 0.34 14.82 17.06
C SER A 124 0.18 14.43 18.54
N ASP A 125 -0.93 13.80 18.90
CA ASP A 125 -1.33 13.40 20.25
C ASP A 125 -1.17 11.90 20.52
N THR A 126 -0.31 11.23 19.73
CA THR A 126 0.01 9.80 19.86
C THR A 126 1.51 9.57 20.11
N PRO A 127 1.92 8.40 20.67
CA PRO A 127 3.31 8.14 20.97
C PRO A 127 4.16 8.05 19.70
N ARG A 128 5.35 8.67 19.75
CA ARG A 128 6.30 8.64 18.65
C ARG A 128 7.29 7.50 18.84
N PHE A 129 7.27 6.54 17.94
CA PHE A 129 8.26 5.48 17.86
C PHE A 129 9.52 5.92 17.10
N PRO A 130 10.65 5.17 17.20
CA PRO A 130 11.86 5.44 16.45
C PRO A 130 11.61 5.39 14.94
N VAL A 131 12.37 6.17 14.18
CA VAL A 131 12.36 6.10 12.72
C VAL A 131 12.98 4.80 12.21
N ASN A 132 12.63 4.39 11.00
CA ASN A 132 13.02 3.07 10.48
C ASN A 132 14.55 2.85 10.46
N MET A 133 15.36 3.87 10.20
CA MET A 133 16.83 3.75 10.21
C MET A 133 17.33 3.33 11.61
N MET A 134 16.74 3.85 12.68
CA MET A 134 17.05 3.40 14.05
C MET A 134 16.58 1.97 14.28
N LEU A 135 15.37 1.64 13.83
CA LEU A 135 14.80 0.30 13.93
C LEU A 135 15.61 -0.73 13.14
N GLY A 136 16.30 -0.31 12.07
CA GLY A 136 17.26 -1.13 11.33
C GLY A 136 18.43 -1.63 12.16
N ALA A 137 18.82 -0.93 13.24
CA ALA A 137 19.89 -1.35 14.15
C ALA A 137 19.44 -2.43 15.16
N VAL A 138 18.14 -2.59 15.38
CA VAL A 138 17.59 -3.63 16.28
C VAL A 138 17.90 -5.01 15.71
N GLN A 139 18.56 -5.87 16.49
CA GLN A 139 18.95 -7.21 16.02
C GLN A 139 17.81 -8.23 16.09
N ASN A 140 16.89 -8.07 17.01
CA ASN A 140 15.79 -8.99 17.26
C ASN A 140 14.56 -8.65 16.40
N ASP A 141 14.34 -9.39 15.32
CA ASP A 141 13.19 -9.20 14.42
C ASP A 141 11.84 -9.45 15.09
N SER A 142 11.79 -10.27 16.18
CA SER A 142 10.56 -10.44 16.95
C SER A 142 10.10 -9.13 17.59
N LEU A 143 11.03 -8.24 17.94
CA LEU A 143 10.69 -6.93 18.50
C LEU A 143 10.07 -6.02 17.41
N LEU A 144 10.49 -6.15 16.15
CA LEU A 144 9.88 -5.45 15.01
C LEU A 144 8.47 -5.97 14.73
N TYR A 145 8.23 -7.27 14.90
CA TYR A 145 6.89 -7.85 14.83
C TYR A 145 5.97 -7.28 15.92
N GLU A 146 6.45 -7.26 17.20
CA GLU A 146 5.67 -6.66 18.31
C GLU A 146 5.42 -5.15 18.09
N TYR A 147 6.39 -4.43 17.53
CA TYR A 147 6.20 -3.04 17.14
C TYR A 147 5.12 -2.89 16.05
N GLY A 148 5.18 -3.68 14.99
CA GLY A 148 4.13 -3.69 13.96
C GLY A 148 2.75 -4.01 14.53
N ARG A 149 2.68 -4.97 15.45
CA ARG A 149 1.45 -5.33 16.15
C ARG A 149 0.91 -4.20 17.04
N ALA A 150 1.79 -3.48 17.73
CA ALA A 150 1.41 -2.32 18.55
C ALA A 150 0.83 -1.19 17.69
N VAL A 151 1.50 -0.82 16.59
CA VAL A 151 1.00 0.18 15.62
C VAL A 151 -0.33 -0.30 15.01
N GLY A 152 -0.45 -1.59 14.69
CA GLY A 152 -1.69 -2.16 14.17
C GLY A 152 -2.86 -2.05 15.16
N LYS A 153 -2.64 -2.31 16.45
CA LYS A 153 -3.66 -2.12 17.50
C LYS A 153 -4.10 -0.65 17.59
N GLN A 154 -3.16 0.30 17.55
CA GLN A 154 -3.48 1.72 17.52
C GLN A 154 -4.26 2.10 16.25
N CYS A 155 -3.89 1.58 15.07
CA CYS A 155 -4.65 1.74 13.83
C CYS A 155 -6.09 1.22 13.99
N ARG A 156 -6.26 0.01 14.50
CA ARG A 156 -7.61 -0.57 14.76
C ARG A 156 -8.43 0.30 15.71
N ARG A 157 -7.82 0.81 16.79
CA ARG A 157 -8.47 1.72 17.75
C ARG A 157 -8.96 3.01 17.10
N MET A 158 -8.25 3.48 16.07
CA MET A 158 -8.57 4.66 15.26
C MET A 158 -9.47 4.37 14.05
N GLY A 159 -9.90 3.13 13.84
CA GLY A 159 -10.66 2.75 12.64
C GLY A 159 -9.85 2.89 11.35
N ILE A 160 -8.52 2.77 11.42
CA ILE A 160 -7.61 2.75 10.27
C ILE A 160 -7.42 1.31 9.82
N HIS A 161 -7.62 1.05 8.53
CA HIS A 161 -7.63 -0.28 7.93
C HIS A 161 -6.33 -0.60 7.18
N VAL A 162 -5.67 0.43 6.65
CA VAL A 162 -4.47 0.31 5.81
C VAL A 162 -3.42 1.29 6.32
N ASN A 163 -2.22 0.78 6.59
CA ASN A 163 -1.05 1.61 6.86
C ASN A 163 -0.09 1.56 5.66
N PHE A 164 0.22 2.70 5.06
CA PHE A 164 1.21 2.84 3.99
C PHE A 164 2.63 2.73 4.54
N ALA A 165 2.93 1.56 5.09
CA ALA A 165 4.18 1.09 5.65
C ALA A 165 4.21 -0.45 5.57
N PRO A 166 5.41 -1.05 5.47
CA PRO A 166 6.75 -0.50 5.63
C PRO A 166 7.34 0.11 4.36
N VAL A 167 8.43 0.90 4.55
CA VAL A 167 9.31 1.31 3.47
C VAL A 167 10.31 0.18 3.20
N LEU A 168 10.31 -0.34 1.96
CA LEU A 168 11.21 -1.41 1.49
C LEU A 168 12.38 -0.89 0.64
N ASP A 169 12.44 0.44 0.46
CA ASP A 169 13.54 1.06 -0.27
C ASP A 169 14.85 0.87 0.49
N ILE A 170 15.87 0.34 -0.18
CA ILE A 170 17.23 0.21 0.36
C ILE A 170 17.92 1.58 0.22
N ASN A 171 18.45 2.14 1.32
CA ASN A 171 19.14 3.43 1.29
C ASN A 171 20.54 3.30 0.66
N SER A 172 20.60 2.93 -0.62
CA SER A 172 21.86 2.69 -1.35
C SER A 172 22.54 3.99 -1.78
N ASN A 173 21.80 5.10 -1.84
CA ASN A 173 22.33 6.43 -2.14
C ASN A 173 22.24 7.36 -0.92
N PRO A 174 23.36 7.70 -0.26
CA PRO A 174 23.35 8.57 0.91
C PRO A 174 22.88 10.01 0.62
N ARG A 175 22.85 10.41 -0.66
CA ARG A 175 22.35 11.72 -1.11
C ARG A 175 20.86 11.71 -1.46
N ASN A 176 20.16 10.57 -1.25
CA ASN A 176 18.73 10.48 -1.52
C ASN A 176 17.95 11.44 -0.61
N PRO A 177 17.22 12.44 -1.18
CA PRO A 177 16.54 13.45 -0.39
C PRO A 177 15.22 12.98 0.22
N VAL A 178 14.72 11.79 -0.17
CA VAL A 178 13.38 11.30 0.16
C VAL A 178 13.41 10.12 1.11
N ILE A 179 14.26 9.14 0.88
CA ILE A 179 14.26 7.88 1.62
C ILE A 179 15.07 8.01 2.92
N GLY A 180 16.37 8.14 2.89
CA GLY A 180 17.21 8.39 4.06
C GLY A 180 16.74 7.61 5.31
N LYS A 181 16.41 8.35 6.39
CA LYS A 181 15.95 7.78 7.67
C LYS A 181 14.63 6.99 7.62
N ARG A 182 13.91 7.02 6.51
CA ARG A 182 12.70 6.23 6.28
C ARG A 182 13.00 4.77 5.95
N SER A 183 14.20 4.45 5.43
CA SER A 183 14.66 3.09 5.21
C SER A 183 15.10 2.41 6.49
N PHE A 184 15.01 1.07 6.54
CA PHE A 184 15.63 0.24 7.60
C PHE A 184 17.15 0.06 7.42
N GLY A 185 17.78 0.73 6.43
CA GLY A 185 19.21 0.73 6.22
C GLY A 185 19.64 0.50 4.78
N GLU A 186 20.92 0.13 4.63
CA GLU A 186 21.59 -0.05 3.33
C GLU A 186 21.70 -1.53 2.93
N SER A 187 21.49 -2.45 3.86
CA SER A 187 21.57 -3.88 3.62
C SER A 187 20.22 -4.45 3.15
N LEU A 188 20.22 -5.11 1.98
CA LEU A 188 19.10 -5.85 1.44
C LEU A 188 18.48 -6.80 2.49
N LYS A 189 19.33 -7.61 3.15
CA LYS A 189 18.90 -8.57 4.17
C LYS A 189 18.19 -7.86 5.33
N ASN A 190 18.79 -6.79 5.83
CA ASN A 190 18.27 -6.04 6.97
C ASN A 190 16.93 -5.36 6.64
N VAL A 191 16.87 -4.64 5.51
CA VAL A 191 15.63 -3.99 5.05
C VAL A 191 14.51 -5.02 4.89
N SER A 192 14.79 -6.16 4.23
CA SER A 192 13.79 -7.21 4.01
C SER A 192 13.29 -7.81 5.32
N SER A 193 14.19 -8.24 6.21
CA SER A 193 13.78 -8.93 7.46
C SER A 193 12.99 -8.01 8.39
N LYS A 194 13.45 -6.77 8.61
CA LYS A 194 12.80 -5.79 9.47
C LYS A 194 11.42 -5.39 8.95
N ALA A 195 11.35 -5.04 7.67
CA ALA A 195 10.10 -4.64 7.04
C ALA A 195 9.05 -5.77 7.05
N ILE A 196 9.45 -7.00 6.76
CA ILE A 196 8.55 -8.16 6.77
C ILE A 196 8.08 -8.47 8.20
N ALA A 197 8.96 -8.42 9.20
CA ALA A 197 8.57 -8.61 10.60
C ALA A 197 7.53 -7.57 11.04
N TYR A 198 7.77 -6.29 10.76
CA TYR A 198 6.83 -5.20 11.02
C TYR A 198 5.48 -5.40 10.30
N ALA A 199 5.52 -5.72 9.00
CA ALA A 199 4.31 -5.93 8.21
C ALA A 199 3.46 -7.10 8.73
N LYS A 200 4.10 -8.22 9.08
CA LYS A 200 3.42 -9.37 9.71
C LYS A 200 2.77 -8.98 11.03
N GLY A 201 3.41 -8.13 11.82
CA GLY A 201 2.84 -7.57 13.05
C GLY A 201 1.56 -6.78 12.78
N LEU A 202 1.55 -5.88 11.79
CA LEU A 202 0.37 -5.13 11.36
C LEU A 202 -0.77 -6.07 10.92
N GLU A 203 -0.49 -7.00 10.01
CA GLU A 203 -1.52 -7.87 9.45
C GLU A 203 -2.05 -8.89 10.46
N SER A 204 -1.25 -9.27 11.48
CA SER A 204 -1.71 -10.17 12.55
C SER A 204 -2.88 -9.63 13.38
N VAL A 205 -3.13 -8.32 13.30
CA VAL A 205 -4.25 -7.66 13.97
C VAL A 205 -5.27 -7.07 12.97
N GLY A 206 -5.20 -7.49 11.70
CA GLY A 206 -6.18 -7.13 10.67
C GLY A 206 -6.00 -5.72 10.08
N VAL A 207 -4.79 -5.17 10.12
CA VAL A 207 -4.43 -3.91 9.43
C VAL A 207 -3.51 -4.24 8.26
N MET A 208 -3.90 -3.83 7.04
CA MET A 208 -3.08 -4.07 5.86
C MET A 208 -1.78 -3.29 5.94
N ALA A 209 -0.66 -4.00 5.79
CA ALA A 209 0.63 -3.41 5.50
C ALA A 209 0.75 -3.13 3.99
N VAL A 210 1.33 -1.99 3.63
CA VAL A 210 1.58 -1.63 2.23
C VAL A 210 3.05 -1.29 2.05
N ALA A 211 3.78 -2.22 1.43
CA ALA A 211 5.20 -2.04 1.12
C ALA A 211 5.41 -0.98 0.05
N LYS A 212 6.41 -0.10 0.24
CA LYS A 212 6.65 1.04 -0.66
C LYS A 212 8.14 1.39 -0.77
N HIS A 213 8.56 1.96 -1.88
CA HIS A 213 7.84 2.36 -3.10
C HIS A 213 8.30 1.48 -4.27
N PHE A 214 7.47 0.55 -4.72
CA PHE A 214 7.84 -0.37 -5.79
C PHE A 214 8.14 0.39 -7.11
N PRO A 215 9.16 0.03 -7.88
CA PRO A 215 10.09 -1.11 -7.72
C PRO A 215 11.37 -0.78 -6.92
N GLY A 216 11.46 0.36 -6.24
CA GLY A 216 12.57 0.79 -5.38
C GLY A 216 13.00 2.23 -5.63
N HIS A 217 12.87 3.08 -4.60
CA HIS A 217 13.16 4.52 -4.62
C HIS A 217 14.49 4.86 -3.92
N GLY A 218 15.22 3.85 -3.42
CA GLY A 218 16.36 4.07 -2.53
C GLY A 218 17.58 4.67 -3.20
N ASP A 219 17.78 4.44 -4.51
CA ASP A 219 18.92 4.95 -5.30
C ASP A 219 18.50 6.05 -6.27
N THR A 220 17.80 7.06 -5.78
CA THR A 220 17.45 8.26 -6.54
C THR A 220 18.10 9.51 -5.93
N SER A 221 18.37 10.52 -6.76
CA SER A 221 18.94 11.81 -6.33
C SER A 221 17.91 12.93 -6.37
N GLU A 222 16.66 12.64 -6.74
CA GLU A 222 15.59 13.61 -6.92
C GLU A 222 14.37 13.26 -6.08
N ASP A 223 13.58 14.29 -5.76
CA ASP A 223 12.36 14.18 -4.96
C ASP A 223 11.14 13.98 -5.87
N SER A 224 10.46 12.85 -5.76
CA SER A 224 9.25 12.50 -6.52
C SER A 224 8.06 13.46 -6.28
N HIS A 225 8.07 14.22 -5.19
CA HIS A 225 7.12 15.31 -4.97
C HIS A 225 7.35 16.52 -5.90
N LYS A 226 8.57 16.69 -6.42
CA LYS A 226 9.00 17.84 -7.23
C LYS A 226 9.22 17.50 -8.70
N THR A 227 9.72 16.30 -8.98
CA THR A 227 10.09 15.84 -10.32
C THR A 227 9.66 14.39 -10.53
N LEU A 228 10.00 13.79 -11.67
CA LEU A 228 9.96 12.36 -11.91
C LEU A 228 11.39 11.81 -11.76
N PRO A 229 11.74 11.18 -10.62
CA PRO A 229 13.10 10.71 -10.37
C PRO A 229 13.53 9.66 -11.38
N LEU A 230 14.74 9.77 -11.88
CA LEU A 230 15.36 8.81 -12.76
C LEU A 230 16.07 7.71 -11.96
N VAL A 231 15.86 6.45 -12.34
CA VAL A 231 16.61 5.28 -11.85
C VAL A 231 17.39 4.70 -13.04
N PRO A 232 18.66 5.14 -13.25
CA PRO A 232 19.42 4.85 -14.47
C PRO A 232 20.17 3.52 -14.44
N HIS A 233 19.60 2.51 -13.76
CA HIS A 233 20.25 1.21 -13.59
C HIS A 233 19.78 0.18 -14.62
N SER A 234 20.65 -0.82 -14.92
CA SER A 234 20.27 -1.96 -15.74
C SER A 234 19.26 -2.87 -15.04
N LYS A 235 18.57 -3.70 -15.82
CA LYS A 235 17.62 -4.70 -15.27
C LYS A 235 18.30 -5.62 -14.26
N GLU A 236 19.52 -6.08 -14.56
CA GLU A 236 20.30 -6.99 -13.71
C GLU A 236 20.58 -6.33 -12.36
N ARG A 237 20.97 -5.06 -12.35
CA ARG A 237 21.22 -4.30 -11.12
C ARG A 237 19.93 -4.15 -10.30
N LEU A 238 18.83 -3.79 -10.93
CA LEU A 238 17.54 -3.65 -10.27
C LEU A 238 17.02 -4.99 -9.70
N MET A 239 17.17 -6.08 -10.47
CA MET A 239 16.78 -7.43 -10.05
C MET A 239 17.65 -7.98 -8.92
N SER A 240 18.87 -7.47 -8.74
CA SER A 240 19.78 -7.92 -7.67
C SER A 240 19.71 -7.09 -6.41
N THR A 241 19.15 -5.89 -6.45
CA THR A 241 19.17 -4.95 -5.30
C THR A 241 17.80 -4.41 -4.95
N GLU A 242 17.12 -3.71 -5.86
CA GLU A 242 15.86 -3.01 -5.54
C GLU A 242 14.67 -3.96 -5.44
N ILE A 243 14.60 -4.97 -6.30
CA ILE A 243 13.46 -5.92 -6.37
C ILE A 243 13.45 -6.97 -5.25
N PRO A 244 14.59 -7.52 -4.78
CA PRO A 244 14.56 -8.61 -3.82
C PRO A 244 13.83 -8.35 -2.51
N PRO A 245 13.82 -7.14 -1.88
CA PRO A 245 13.01 -6.88 -0.71
C PRO A 245 11.51 -7.04 -1.00
N PHE A 246 11.03 -6.55 -2.16
CA PHE A 246 9.63 -6.70 -2.58
C PHE A 246 9.30 -8.17 -2.88
N LYS A 247 10.21 -8.90 -3.55
CA LYS A 247 10.03 -10.35 -3.78
C LYS A 247 9.89 -11.12 -2.46
N ALA A 248 10.77 -10.84 -1.48
CA ALA A 248 10.69 -11.46 -0.16
C ALA A 248 9.38 -11.11 0.59
N TYR A 249 8.90 -9.88 0.43
CA TYR A 249 7.61 -9.43 0.97
C TYR A 249 6.44 -10.18 0.34
N ILE A 250 6.42 -10.32 -0.98
CA ILE A 250 5.42 -11.08 -1.75
C ILE A 250 5.44 -12.55 -1.34
N ASP A 251 6.61 -13.17 -1.28
CA ASP A 251 6.78 -14.57 -0.87
C ASP A 251 6.36 -14.84 0.58
N SER A 252 6.30 -13.79 1.41
CA SER A 252 5.76 -13.85 2.77
C SER A 252 4.24 -13.83 2.81
N GLY A 253 3.54 -13.64 1.69
CA GLY A 253 2.09 -13.60 1.59
C GLY A 253 1.46 -12.31 2.11
N LEU A 254 2.20 -11.20 2.17
CA LEU A 254 1.72 -9.90 2.65
C LEU A 254 0.86 -9.19 1.59
N SER A 255 -0.06 -8.30 2.03
CA SER A 255 -1.30 -8.02 1.30
C SER A 255 -1.30 -6.74 0.47
N GLY A 256 -0.37 -5.79 0.67
CA GLY A 256 -0.40 -4.50 -0.01
C GLY A 256 0.95 -4.07 -0.59
N ILE A 257 0.95 -3.47 -1.79
CA ILE A 257 2.12 -2.81 -2.38
C ILE A 257 1.71 -1.45 -2.94
N MET A 258 2.56 -0.43 -2.74
CA MET A 258 2.44 0.89 -3.36
C MET A 258 3.50 1.06 -4.44
N VAL A 259 3.04 1.37 -5.66
CA VAL A 259 3.92 1.67 -6.79
C VAL A 259 4.27 3.16 -6.81
N GLY A 260 5.56 3.46 -6.74
CA GLY A 260 6.08 4.82 -6.75
C GLY A 260 6.00 5.52 -8.11
N HIS A 261 6.37 6.80 -8.15
CA HIS A 261 6.48 7.55 -9.40
C HIS A 261 7.96 7.67 -9.79
N LEU A 262 8.47 6.67 -10.50
CA LEU A 262 9.87 6.56 -10.92
C LEU A 262 9.97 6.40 -12.43
N ASN A 263 10.97 7.04 -13.04
CA ASN A 263 11.35 6.79 -14.42
C ASN A 263 12.43 5.70 -14.45
N ILE A 264 12.13 4.56 -15.06
CA ILE A 264 13.03 3.39 -15.11
C ILE A 264 13.22 2.92 -16.56
N PRO A 265 14.11 3.58 -17.32
CA PRO A 265 14.27 3.31 -18.75
C PRO A 265 14.65 1.86 -19.08
N ALA A 266 15.26 1.16 -18.14
CA ALA A 266 15.61 -0.25 -18.30
C ALA A 266 14.40 -1.16 -18.52
N TRP A 267 13.23 -0.79 -17.99
CA TRP A 267 11.96 -1.51 -18.21
C TRP A 267 11.03 -0.76 -19.15
N ASP A 268 10.87 0.54 -18.98
CA ASP A 268 9.97 1.36 -19.78
C ASP A 268 10.70 2.60 -20.32
N ALA A 269 11.12 2.54 -21.56
CA ALA A 269 11.87 3.61 -22.24
C ALA A 269 11.01 4.84 -22.61
N THR A 270 9.70 4.82 -22.33
CA THR A 270 8.76 5.90 -22.68
C THR A 270 8.76 7.06 -21.71
N ASN A 271 9.59 7.03 -20.67
CA ASN A 271 9.60 7.97 -19.55
C ASN A 271 8.25 8.03 -18.79
N THR A 272 7.45 6.99 -18.87
CA THR A 272 6.21 6.86 -18.09
C THR A 272 6.56 6.51 -16.63
N PRO A 273 5.95 7.19 -15.64
CA PRO A 273 6.15 6.82 -14.23
C PRO A 273 5.76 5.36 -13.97
N SER A 274 6.53 4.66 -13.15
CA SER A 274 6.27 3.23 -12.82
C SER A 274 4.83 2.94 -12.41
N SER A 275 4.19 3.83 -11.65
CA SER A 275 2.78 3.71 -11.26
C SER A 275 1.77 3.85 -12.42
N LEU A 276 2.20 4.37 -13.58
CA LEU A 276 1.38 4.54 -14.78
C LEU A 276 1.85 3.62 -15.92
N SER A 277 2.88 2.80 -15.69
CA SER A 277 3.47 1.87 -16.67
C SER A 277 2.91 0.46 -16.53
N PRO A 278 2.22 -0.08 -17.54
CA PRO A 278 1.77 -1.47 -17.57
C PRO A 278 2.94 -2.46 -17.44
N ILE A 279 4.10 -2.14 -18.03
CA ILE A 279 5.29 -2.99 -17.99
C ILE A 279 5.77 -3.18 -16.54
N ILE A 280 5.76 -2.11 -15.73
CA ILE A 280 6.24 -2.18 -14.35
C ILE A 280 5.16 -2.69 -13.40
N THR A 281 3.92 -2.22 -13.54
CA THR A 281 2.86 -2.59 -12.59
C THR A 281 2.25 -3.94 -12.93
N ARG A 282 1.87 -4.20 -14.19
CA ARG A 282 1.26 -5.47 -14.57
C ARG A 282 2.31 -6.56 -14.83
N GLU A 283 3.20 -6.35 -15.83
CA GLU A 283 4.09 -7.43 -16.27
C GLU A 283 5.17 -7.78 -15.23
N LEU A 284 5.77 -6.78 -14.57
CA LEU A 284 6.79 -7.06 -13.55
C LEU A 284 6.14 -7.45 -12.22
N LEU A 285 5.27 -6.59 -11.63
CA LEU A 285 4.76 -6.84 -10.28
C LEU A 285 3.74 -7.99 -10.24
N CYS A 286 2.74 -7.98 -11.14
CA CYS A 286 1.70 -9.01 -11.10
C CYS A 286 2.17 -10.30 -11.77
N ASP A 287 2.65 -10.23 -13.02
CA ASP A 287 2.86 -11.44 -13.82
C ASP A 287 4.21 -12.12 -13.49
N SER A 288 5.29 -11.34 -13.35
CA SER A 288 6.63 -11.91 -13.09
C SER A 288 6.91 -12.20 -11.62
N LEU A 289 6.47 -11.30 -10.69
CA LEU A 289 6.66 -11.48 -9.26
C LEU A 289 5.47 -12.18 -8.59
N ASN A 290 4.38 -12.45 -9.32
CA ASN A 290 3.16 -13.12 -8.86
C ASN A 290 2.50 -12.42 -7.66
N PHE A 291 2.39 -11.08 -7.68
CA PHE A 291 1.71 -10.35 -6.63
C PHE A 291 0.19 -10.31 -6.87
N GLU A 292 -0.58 -10.87 -5.95
CA GLU A 292 -2.04 -10.94 -6.00
C GLU A 292 -2.75 -9.99 -5.02
N GLY A 293 -1.98 -9.33 -4.12
CA GLY A 293 -2.50 -8.39 -3.13
C GLY A 293 -3.00 -7.08 -3.74
N LEU A 294 -3.42 -6.14 -2.90
CA LEU A 294 -3.96 -4.86 -3.32
C LEU A 294 -2.84 -3.90 -3.74
N ILE A 295 -2.95 -3.33 -4.93
CA ILE A 295 -1.94 -2.44 -5.52
C ILE A 295 -2.44 -1.00 -5.47
N PHE A 296 -1.68 -0.16 -4.77
CA PHE A 296 -1.91 1.28 -4.67
C PHE A 296 -0.92 2.03 -5.56
N THR A 297 -1.34 3.14 -6.15
CA THR A 297 -0.36 4.12 -6.61
C THR A 297 0.17 4.92 -5.44
N ASP A 298 1.36 5.50 -5.56
CA ASP A 298 1.70 6.69 -4.78
C ASP A 298 0.76 7.85 -5.14
N ALA A 299 0.77 8.94 -4.38
CA ALA A 299 -0.20 10.02 -4.54
C ALA A 299 -0.13 10.68 -5.94
N LEU A 300 -1.13 10.44 -6.77
CA LEU A 300 -1.18 10.87 -8.18
C LEU A 300 -1.16 12.40 -8.38
N LYS A 301 -1.40 13.16 -7.29
CA LYS A 301 -1.25 14.63 -7.27
C LYS A 301 0.21 15.07 -7.26
N MET A 302 1.16 14.19 -6.94
CA MET A 302 2.60 14.51 -6.95
C MET A 302 3.08 14.85 -8.35
N LYS A 303 4.07 15.74 -8.46
CA LYS A 303 4.57 16.22 -9.77
C LYS A 303 5.19 15.12 -10.64
N GLY A 304 5.66 14.04 -10.02
CA GLY A 304 6.15 12.85 -10.73
C GLY A 304 5.08 12.19 -11.61
N ALA A 305 3.80 12.32 -11.26
CA ALA A 305 2.68 11.73 -12.04
C ALA A 305 1.73 12.78 -12.65
N SER A 306 1.44 13.86 -11.94
CA SER A 306 0.31 14.77 -12.27
C SER A 306 0.36 15.40 -13.66
N LYS A 307 1.57 15.58 -14.24
CA LYS A 307 1.76 16.12 -15.59
C LYS A 307 1.29 15.20 -16.73
N PHE A 308 1.03 13.93 -16.45
CA PHE A 308 0.65 12.95 -17.48
C PHE A 308 -0.84 12.94 -17.82
N GLY A 309 -1.67 13.75 -17.14
CA GLY A 309 -3.12 13.82 -17.39
C GLY A 309 -3.86 12.50 -17.15
N ASN A 310 -5.16 12.53 -16.89
CA ASN A 310 -6.00 11.34 -16.65
C ASN A 310 -5.31 10.25 -15.82
N THR A 311 -4.63 10.68 -14.74
CA THR A 311 -3.70 9.83 -13.99
C THR A 311 -4.38 8.62 -13.35
N ALA A 312 -5.64 8.75 -12.89
CA ALA A 312 -6.38 7.62 -12.34
C ALA A 312 -6.69 6.56 -13.41
N LEU A 313 -7.14 6.99 -14.60
CA LEU A 313 -7.36 6.08 -15.73
C LEU A 313 -6.07 5.35 -16.11
N ARG A 314 -4.96 6.10 -16.28
CA ARG A 314 -3.66 5.50 -16.63
C ARG A 314 -3.18 4.52 -15.57
N ALA A 315 -3.35 4.83 -14.29
CA ALA A 315 -2.99 3.96 -13.19
C ALA A 315 -3.78 2.63 -13.21
N ILE A 316 -5.09 2.70 -13.45
CA ILE A 316 -5.95 1.51 -13.55
C ILE A 316 -5.57 0.67 -14.76
N LEU A 317 -5.33 1.30 -15.92
CA LEU A 317 -4.85 0.62 -17.13
C LEU A 317 -3.47 -0.02 -16.92
N ALA A 318 -2.61 0.60 -16.12
CA ALA A 318 -1.29 0.03 -15.76
C ALA A 318 -1.38 -1.21 -14.86
N GLY A 319 -2.52 -1.45 -14.22
CA GLY A 319 -2.71 -2.62 -13.35
C GLY A 319 -3.00 -2.29 -11.88
N ASN A 320 -2.83 -1.04 -11.44
CA ASN A 320 -3.15 -0.68 -10.05
C ASN A 320 -4.64 -0.92 -9.74
N ASP A 321 -4.93 -1.25 -8.48
CA ASP A 321 -6.28 -1.43 -7.97
C ASP A 321 -6.85 -0.14 -7.39
N ILE A 322 -5.99 0.65 -6.72
CA ILE A 322 -6.36 1.90 -6.07
C ILE A 322 -5.56 3.07 -6.65
N ALA A 323 -6.26 4.06 -7.15
CA ALA A 323 -5.71 5.36 -7.53
C ALA A 323 -5.73 6.28 -6.29
N LEU A 324 -4.55 6.50 -5.68
CA LEU A 324 -4.43 7.32 -4.49
C LEU A 324 -4.32 8.81 -4.86
N ASN A 325 -5.19 9.62 -4.27
CA ASN A 325 -5.17 11.07 -4.32
C ASN A 325 -4.98 11.68 -5.72
N PRO A 326 -5.79 11.28 -6.74
CA PRO A 326 -5.77 11.96 -8.03
C PRO A 326 -6.31 13.40 -7.89
N SER A 327 -5.78 14.31 -8.71
CA SER A 327 -6.35 15.66 -8.82
C SER A 327 -7.75 15.59 -9.44
N LYS A 328 -8.68 16.43 -8.95
CA LYS A 328 -10.04 16.57 -9.49
C LYS A 328 -10.77 15.21 -9.63
N PRO A 329 -11.09 14.54 -8.53
CA PRO A 329 -11.63 13.17 -8.52
C PRO A 329 -12.83 12.97 -9.45
N GLU A 330 -13.73 13.94 -9.56
CA GLU A 330 -14.91 13.87 -10.43
C GLU A 330 -14.54 13.81 -11.93
N GLU A 331 -13.57 14.63 -12.37
CA GLU A 331 -13.07 14.58 -13.75
C GLU A 331 -12.41 13.22 -14.03
N GLN A 332 -11.69 12.66 -13.06
CA GLN A 332 -11.07 11.34 -13.18
C GLN A 332 -12.12 10.21 -13.30
N LEU A 333 -13.18 10.25 -12.49
CA LEU A 333 -14.30 9.31 -12.58
C LEU A 333 -14.95 9.36 -13.98
N ASN A 334 -15.23 10.56 -14.49
CA ASN A 334 -15.82 10.75 -15.81
C ASN A 334 -14.88 10.29 -16.93
N SER A 335 -13.56 10.50 -16.77
CA SER A 335 -12.55 10.02 -17.73
C SER A 335 -12.52 8.49 -17.82
N ILE A 336 -12.67 7.78 -16.70
CA ILE A 336 -12.72 6.31 -16.69
C ILE A 336 -14.03 5.81 -17.33
N LEU A 337 -15.17 6.44 -17.02
CA LEU A 337 -16.45 6.12 -17.67
C LEU A 337 -16.36 6.27 -19.18
N SER A 338 -15.84 7.40 -19.65
CA SER A 338 -15.65 7.64 -21.09
C SER A 338 -14.68 6.63 -21.73
N ALA A 339 -13.66 6.19 -21.00
CA ALA A 339 -12.76 5.15 -21.48
C ALA A 339 -13.44 3.78 -21.63
N ILE A 340 -14.42 3.47 -20.78
CA ILE A 340 -15.26 2.25 -20.92
C ILE A 340 -16.14 2.37 -22.17
N GLU A 341 -16.82 3.49 -22.36
CA GLU A 341 -17.65 3.75 -23.53
C GLU A 341 -16.86 3.68 -24.84
N GLN A 342 -15.60 4.10 -24.82
CA GLN A 342 -14.67 4.05 -25.96
C GLN A 342 -13.98 2.67 -26.13
N GLY A 343 -14.29 1.68 -25.28
CA GLY A 343 -13.67 0.35 -25.35
C GLY A 343 -12.18 0.29 -24.98
N LYS A 344 -11.62 1.35 -24.36
CA LYS A 344 -10.22 1.38 -23.90
C LYS A 344 -9.98 0.52 -22.67
N ILE A 345 -11.01 0.33 -21.86
CA ILE A 345 -11.05 -0.60 -20.74
C ILE A 345 -12.44 -1.22 -20.68
N THR A 346 -12.54 -2.49 -20.31
CA THR A 346 -13.85 -3.16 -20.20
C THR A 346 -14.51 -2.86 -18.86
N GLN A 347 -15.85 -2.83 -18.82
CA GLN A 347 -16.59 -2.76 -17.56
C GLN A 347 -16.21 -3.94 -16.64
N GLN A 348 -16.01 -5.13 -17.20
CA GLN A 348 -15.58 -6.31 -16.45
C GLN A 348 -14.27 -6.09 -15.71
N ALA A 349 -13.27 -5.46 -16.32
CA ALA A 349 -11.99 -5.17 -15.65
C ALA A 349 -12.16 -4.23 -14.44
N ILE A 350 -13.07 -3.26 -14.53
CA ILE A 350 -13.44 -2.39 -13.40
C ILE A 350 -14.20 -3.19 -12.33
N ASP A 351 -15.11 -4.05 -12.73
CA ASP A 351 -15.93 -4.88 -11.82
C ASP A 351 -15.05 -5.84 -10.99
N GLU A 352 -14.07 -6.46 -11.63
CA GLU A 352 -13.10 -7.34 -10.96
C GLU A 352 -12.27 -6.58 -9.91
N LYS A 353 -11.78 -5.38 -10.25
CA LYS A 353 -11.06 -4.50 -9.32
C LYS A 353 -11.96 -4.02 -8.17
N CYS A 354 -13.20 -3.63 -8.47
CA CYS A 354 -14.17 -3.24 -7.46
C CYS A 354 -14.43 -4.40 -6.47
N LYS A 355 -14.70 -5.59 -6.96
CA LYS A 355 -14.89 -6.78 -6.12
C LYS A 355 -13.65 -7.10 -5.29
N LYS A 356 -12.43 -6.94 -5.85
CA LYS A 356 -11.17 -7.08 -5.10
C LYS A 356 -11.10 -6.09 -3.94
N VAL A 357 -11.41 -4.82 -4.16
CA VAL A 357 -11.47 -3.80 -3.09
C VAL A 357 -12.53 -4.15 -2.03
N LEU A 358 -13.72 -4.63 -2.45
CA LEU A 358 -14.77 -5.03 -1.52
C LEU A 358 -14.37 -6.23 -0.66
N ARG A 359 -13.63 -7.23 -1.20
CA ARG A 359 -13.06 -8.33 -0.39
C ARG A 359 -12.18 -7.81 0.73
N TYR A 360 -11.29 -6.85 0.43
CA TYR A 360 -10.48 -6.23 1.48
C TYR A 360 -11.30 -5.43 2.47
N LYS A 361 -12.32 -4.72 2.05
CA LYS A 361 -13.26 -4.05 2.97
C LYS A 361 -13.94 -5.06 3.92
N TYR A 362 -14.31 -6.22 3.42
CA TYR A 362 -14.87 -7.29 4.25
C TYR A 362 -13.88 -7.75 5.33
N VAL A 363 -12.64 -8.08 4.97
CA VAL A 363 -11.63 -8.57 5.94
C VAL A 363 -11.20 -7.49 6.94
N PHE A 364 -11.35 -6.22 6.61
CA PHE A 364 -11.19 -5.12 7.56
C PHE A 364 -12.32 -5.01 8.58
N GLY A 365 -13.38 -5.83 8.45
CA GLY A 365 -14.55 -5.82 9.32
C GLY A 365 -15.60 -4.79 8.95
N LEU A 366 -15.50 -4.18 7.76
CA LEU A 366 -16.41 -3.13 7.32
C LEU A 366 -17.82 -3.64 6.98
N ALA A 367 -18.00 -4.95 6.81
CA ALA A 367 -19.33 -5.56 6.71
C ALA A 367 -20.16 -5.36 7.99
N ASN A 368 -19.50 -5.27 9.14
CA ASN A 368 -20.11 -5.06 10.45
C ASN A 368 -19.50 -3.80 11.12
N TYR A 369 -19.45 -2.70 10.36
CA TYR A 369 -18.84 -1.46 10.83
C TYR A 369 -19.45 -0.98 12.13
N THR A 370 -18.61 -0.60 13.08
CA THR A 370 -18.99 0.08 14.32
C THR A 370 -18.24 1.40 14.46
N PRO A 371 -18.92 2.49 14.88
CA PRO A 371 -18.26 3.77 15.06
C PRO A 371 -17.12 3.73 16.09
N ILE A 372 -16.09 4.53 15.86
CA ILE A 372 -14.96 4.70 16.77
C ILE A 372 -15.49 5.28 18.09
N LYS A 373 -15.21 4.60 19.22
CA LYS A 373 -15.50 5.11 20.55
C LYS A 373 -14.52 6.22 20.89
N THR A 374 -15.00 7.44 21.07
CA THR A 374 -14.16 8.62 21.39
C THR A 374 -13.82 8.74 22.87
N LYS A 375 -14.56 8.05 23.76
CA LYS A 375 -14.25 7.97 25.20
C LYS A 375 -12.92 7.22 25.38
N ASN A 376 -12.04 7.75 26.20
CA ASN A 376 -10.72 7.24 26.53
C ASN A 376 -9.81 7.01 25.30
N LEU A 377 -10.09 7.69 24.18
CA LEU A 377 -9.36 7.47 22.93
C LEU A 377 -7.86 7.78 23.08
N ILE A 378 -7.55 8.93 23.67
CA ILE A 378 -6.17 9.38 23.85
C ILE A 378 -5.43 8.52 24.85
N GLU A 379 -6.07 8.16 25.95
CA GLU A 379 -5.55 7.26 26.95
C GLU A 379 -5.21 5.88 26.36
N ASP A 380 -6.13 5.31 25.57
CA ASP A 380 -5.94 4.01 24.90
C ASP A 380 -4.79 4.04 23.90
N LEU A 381 -4.63 5.15 23.15
CA LEU A 381 -3.56 5.32 22.16
C LEU A 381 -2.19 5.56 22.81
N ASN A 382 -2.17 6.07 24.05
CA ASN A 382 -0.97 6.35 24.84
C ASN A 382 -0.82 5.39 26.03
N ALA A 383 -1.33 4.16 25.92
CA ALA A 383 -1.26 3.19 26.98
C ALA A 383 0.21 2.90 27.38
N PRO A 384 0.51 2.64 28.69
CA PRO A 384 1.87 2.45 29.20
C PRO A 384 2.67 1.37 28.48
N GLU A 385 2.00 0.38 27.89
CA GLU A 385 2.63 -0.69 27.08
C GLU A 385 3.37 -0.15 25.86
N TYR A 386 2.87 0.92 25.23
CA TYR A 386 3.52 1.56 24.06
C TYR A 386 4.79 2.32 24.48
N ASP A 387 4.78 2.96 25.63
CA ASP A 387 5.97 3.60 26.18
C ASP A 387 7.04 2.57 26.57
N ALA A 388 6.64 1.45 27.18
CA ALA A 388 7.54 0.37 27.52
C ALA A 388 8.19 -0.24 26.26
N LEU A 389 7.38 -0.49 25.21
CA LEU A 389 7.88 -0.96 23.92
C LEU A 389 8.81 0.07 23.27
N ASN A 390 8.46 1.35 23.31
CA ASN A 390 9.27 2.43 22.74
C ASN A 390 10.64 2.52 23.43
N ARG A 391 10.70 2.45 24.76
CA ARG A 391 11.96 2.38 25.50
C ARG A 391 12.80 1.17 25.09
N LYS A 392 12.19 0.00 24.96
CA LYS A 392 12.88 -1.23 24.54
C LYS A 392 13.44 -1.10 23.11
N LEU A 393 12.66 -0.57 22.16
CA LEU A 393 13.12 -0.33 20.79
C LEU A 393 14.31 0.63 20.74
N ASN A 394 14.26 1.72 21.51
CA ASN A 394 15.38 2.67 21.60
C ASN A 394 16.62 2.03 22.23
N SER A 395 16.46 1.25 23.28
CA SER A 395 17.57 0.56 23.94
C SER A 395 18.26 -0.44 23.01
N GLU A 396 17.47 -1.27 22.31
CA GLU A 396 17.99 -2.27 21.37
C GLU A 396 18.60 -1.66 20.08
N ALA A 397 18.21 -0.43 19.75
CA ALA A 397 18.77 0.31 18.61
C ALA A 397 20.07 1.05 18.94
N MET A 398 20.46 1.15 20.23
CA MET A 398 21.71 1.80 20.62
C MET A 398 22.91 0.97 20.17
N THR A 399 23.85 1.61 19.49
CA THR A 399 25.13 1.04 19.10
C THR A 399 26.22 1.72 19.93
N LEU A 400 26.99 0.96 20.66
CA LEU A 400 28.22 1.45 21.30
C LEU A 400 29.31 1.51 20.23
N LEU A 401 29.88 2.69 20.03
CA LEU A 401 31.02 2.92 19.13
C LEU A 401 32.33 2.65 19.83
#